data_b6354050ce9b4b1a83f6f41a69a377cb
#
_entry.id   b6354050ce9b4b1a83f6f41a69a377cb
#
_cell.length_a   1.000
_cell.length_b   1.000
_cell.length_c   1.000
_cell.angle_alpha   90.00
_cell.angle_beta   90.00
_cell.angle_gamma   90.00
#
_symmetry.space_group_name_H-M   'P 1'
#
loop_
_entity.id
_entity.type
_entity.pdbx_description
1 polymer ?
#
loop_
_entity_poly.entity_id
_entity_poly.type
_entity_poly.pdbx_seq_one_letter_code
_entity_poly.pdbx_strand_id
1 'polypeptide(L)'
;MSTSGDNSKTALIDGLNGLLADHLALYFKTKNFHWHVKGPRFRDLHLLFDEHAIEIRDQIDDIGERVRKNGADTLTSIASVAAKTQIKDQDDTTLSAEKMVEELRDDNQKMVDALKALKKHAEAAGDNATDGLLDDWTDMAEERVWFLTSTLQ
;
A
#
# COMPACT_ATOMS: atom_id res chain seq x y z
N MET A 1 20.73 -25.24 -9.67
CA MET A 1 21.20 -23.84 -9.77
C MET A 1 20.05 -22.93 -10.13
N SER A 2 19.91 -21.84 -9.40
CA SER A 2 18.93 -20.80 -9.77
C SER A 2 19.35 -20.12 -11.06
N THR A 3 18.35 -19.90 -11.93
CA THR A 3 18.52 -19.05 -13.10
C THR A 3 18.22 -17.59 -12.74
N SER A 4 18.56 -16.64 -13.61
CA SER A 4 18.17 -15.26 -13.42
C SER A 4 16.64 -15.10 -13.32
N GLY A 5 15.86 -15.93 -14.05
CA GLY A 5 14.40 -15.94 -13.98
C GLY A 5 13.89 -16.38 -12.62
N ASP A 6 14.52 -17.40 -12.02
CA ASP A 6 14.16 -17.89 -10.68
C ASP A 6 14.43 -16.84 -9.62
N ASN A 7 15.59 -16.17 -9.69
CA ASN A 7 15.95 -15.09 -8.77
C ASN A 7 14.99 -13.90 -8.90
N SER A 8 14.61 -13.56 -10.12
CA SER A 8 13.64 -12.49 -10.38
C SER A 8 12.26 -12.83 -9.85
N LYS A 9 11.85 -14.10 -10.00
CA LYS A 9 10.58 -14.59 -9.46
C LYS A 9 10.56 -14.53 -7.94
N THR A 10 11.65 -14.93 -7.29
CA THR A 10 11.78 -14.85 -5.83
C THR A 10 11.69 -13.40 -5.35
N ALA A 11 12.38 -12.49 -6.02
CA ALA A 11 12.33 -11.06 -5.70
C ALA A 11 10.92 -10.48 -5.92
N LEU A 12 10.24 -10.91 -6.98
CA LEU A 12 8.86 -10.49 -7.24
C LEU A 12 7.92 -10.95 -6.13
N ILE A 13 8.00 -12.21 -5.73
CA ILE A 13 7.16 -12.78 -4.66
C ILE A 13 7.41 -12.07 -3.34
N ASP A 14 8.66 -11.84 -2.98
CA ASP A 14 9.00 -11.11 -1.76
C ASP A 14 8.45 -9.69 -1.79
N GLY A 15 8.62 -9.01 -2.91
CA GLY A 15 8.08 -7.66 -3.09
C GLY A 15 6.56 -7.60 -3.06
N LEU A 16 5.88 -8.59 -3.65
CA LEU A 16 4.41 -8.66 -3.60
C LEU A 16 3.90 -8.89 -2.18
N ASN A 17 4.54 -9.75 -1.41
CA ASN A 17 4.19 -9.95 0.00
C ASN A 17 4.49 -8.70 0.84
N GLY A 18 5.55 -7.97 0.53
CA GLY A 18 5.80 -6.67 1.15
C GLY A 18 4.70 -5.66 0.83
N LEU A 19 4.29 -5.62 -0.43
CA LEU A 19 3.20 -4.76 -0.89
C LEU A 19 1.87 -5.15 -0.22
N LEU A 20 1.61 -6.43 -0.07
CA LEU A 20 0.44 -6.95 0.65
C LEU A 20 0.44 -6.48 2.11
N ALA A 21 1.57 -6.62 2.79
CA ALA A 21 1.72 -6.15 4.18
C ALA A 21 1.45 -4.65 4.28
N ASP A 22 2.01 -3.86 3.38
CA ASP A 22 1.86 -2.41 3.37
C ASP A 22 0.42 -2.00 3.09
N HIS A 23 -0.27 -2.69 2.18
CA HIS A 23 -1.69 -2.41 1.91
C HIS A 23 -2.56 -2.69 3.14
N LEU A 24 -2.34 -3.81 3.80
CA LEU A 24 -3.09 -4.16 5.02
C LEU A 24 -2.83 -3.14 6.13
N ALA A 25 -1.57 -2.80 6.36
CA ALA A 25 -1.19 -1.83 7.39
C ALA A 25 -1.73 -0.42 7.08
N LEU A 26 -1.59 0.02 5.83
CA LEU A 26 -2.05 1.34 5.42
C LEU A 26 -3.57 1.43 5.42
N TYR A 27 -4.26 0.36 5.02
CA TYR A 27 -5.71 0.29 5.13
C TYR A 27 -6.16 0.54 6.57
N PHE A 28 -5.58 -0.18 7.52
CA PHE A 28 -5.93 -0.01 8.93
C PHE A 28 -5.60 1.41 9.43
N LYS A 29 -4.40 1.90 9.13
CA LYS A 29 -3.98 3.25 9.55
C LYS A 29 -4.90 4.34 8.98
N THR A 30 -5.30 4.20 7.74
CA THR A 30 -6.22 5.13 7.08
C THR A 30 -7.59 5.09 7.74
N LYS A 31 -8.10 3.89 8.09
CA LYS A 31 -9.34 3.74 8.84
C LYS A 31 -9.23 4.31 10.26
N ASN A 32 -8.09 4.10 10.91
CA ASN A 32 -7.80 4.73 12.21
C ASN A 32 -7.99 6.25 12.12
N PHE A 33 -7.41 6.89 11.13
CA PHE A 33 -7.53 8.33 10.94
C PHE A 33 -8.93 8.76 10.52
N HIS A 34 -9.60 7.96 9.71
CA HIS A 34 -11.00 8.15 9.37
C HIS A 34 -11.88 8.19 10.64
N TRP A 35 -11.61 7.33 11.60
CA TRP A 35 -12.35 7.28 12.87
C TRP A 35 -11.98 8.43 13.82
N HIS A 36 -10.71 8.82 13.88
CA HIS A 36 -10.20 9.72 14.94
C HIS A 36 -9.99 11.17 14.49
N VAL A 37 -10.14 11.49 13.22
CA VAL A 37 -9.98 12.88 12.76
C VAL A 37 -11.02 13.79 13.40
N LYS A 38 -10.59 15.02 13.74
CA LYS A 38 -11.43 16.03 14.41
C LYS A 38 -11.14 17.41 13.84
N GLY A 39 -12.03 18.34 14.10
CA GLY A 39 -11.82 19.75 13.80
C GLY A 39 -12.65 20.28 12.64
N PRO A 40 -12.33 21.51 12.17
CA PRO A 40 -13.17 22.19 11.17
C PRO A 40 -13.34 21.45 9.85
N ARG A 41 -12.38 20.60 9.48
CA ARG A 41 -12.42 19.81 8.25
C ARG A 41 -12.80 18.36 8.49
N PHE A 42 -13.47 18.07 9.62
CA PHE A 42 -13.78 16.70 10.01
C PHE A 42 -14.47 15.92 8.89
N ARG A 43 -15.59 16.43 8.39
CA ARG A 43 -16.39 15.69 7.41
C ARG A 43 -15.62 15.43 6.12
N ASP A 44 -14.94 16.44 5.60
CA ASP A 44 -14.18 16.30 4.34
C ASP A 44 -13.08 15.26 4.49
N LEU A 45 -12.32 15.31 5.58
CA LEU A 45 -11.22 14.38 5.81
C LEU A 45 -11.71 12.98 6.19
N HIS A 46 -12.76 12.89 6.99
CA HIS A 46 -13.41 11.63 7.33
C HIS A 46 -13.81 10.87 6.05
N LEU A 47 -14.46 11.56 5.11
CA LEU A 47 -14.87 10.98 3.83
C LEU A 47 -13.68 10.68 2.92
N LEU A 48 -12.70 11.58 2.84
CA LEU A 48 -11.51 11.38 2.02
C LEU A 48 -10.73 10.15 2.48
N PHE A 49 -10.52 10.02 3.79
CA PHE A 49 -9.79 8.87 4.35
C PHE A 49 -10.55 7.57 4.08
N ASP A 50 -11.87 7.58 4.16
CA ASP A 50 -12.66 6.38 3.86
C ASP A 50 -12.55 5.98 2.39
N GLU A 51 -12.64 6.96 1.48
CA GLU A 51 -12.46 6.71 0.04
C GLU A 51 -11.08 6.09 -0.25
N HIS A 52 -10.03 6.64 0.35
CA HIS A 52 -8.69 6.10 0.20
C HIS A 52 -8.55 4.70 0.80
N ALA A 53 -9.13 4.47 1.97
CA ALA A 53 -9.10 3.16 2.62
C ALA A 53 -9.79 2.10 1.76
N ILE A 54 -10.95 2.41 1.20
CA ILE A 54 -11.68 1.49 0.31
C ILE A 54 -10.86 1.15 -0.92
N GLU A 55 -10.22 2.13 -1.54
CA GLU A 55 -9.38 1.91 -2.72
C GLU A 55 -8.20 0.99 -2.40
N ILE A 56 -7.53 1.23 -1.27
CA ILE A 56 -6.41 0.38 -0.83
C ILE A 56 -6.90 -1.03 -0.53
N ARG A 57 -8.03 -1.16 0.17
CA ARG A 57 -8.63 -2.46 0.49
C ARG A 57 -8.95 -3.27 -0.78
N ASP A 58 -9.48 -2.62 -1.78
CA ASP A 58 -9.92 -3.30 -3.01
C ASP A 58 -8.74 -3.87 -3.81
N GLN A 59 -7.53 -3.44 -3.54
CA GLN A 59 -6.31 -3.97 -4.18
C GLN A 59 -5.74 -5.18 -3.46
N ILE A 60 -6.10 -5.40 -2.19
CA ILE A 60 -5.48 -6.42 -1.34
C ILE A 60 -5.65 -7.83 -1.92
N ASP A 61 -6.85 -8.16 -2.34
CA ASP A 61 -7.15 -9.50 -2.87
C ASP A 61 -6.33 -9.80 -4.12
N ASP A 62 -6.28 -8.85 -5.04
CA ASP A 62 -5.51 -9.01 -6.27
C ASP A 62 -4.01 -9.21 -6.00
N ILE A 63 -3.45 -8.48 -5.02
CA ILE A 63 -2.04 -8.64 -4.64
C ILE A 63 -1.79 -10.04 -4.12
N GLY A 64 -2.62 -10.50 -3.17
CA GLY A 64 -2.50 -11.85 -2.61
C GLY A 64 -2.63 -12.93 -3.68
N GLU A 65 -3.57 -12.75 -4.59
CA GLU A 65 -3.77 -13.71 -5.69
C GLU A 65 -2.61 -13.71 -6.67
N ARG A 66 -1.96 -12.57 -6.91
CA ARG A 66 -0.74 -12.54 -7.73
C ARG A 66 0.39 -13.37 -7.09
N VAL A 67 0.53 -13.35 -5.78
CA VAL A 67 1.47 -14.23 -5.07
C VAL A 67 1.13 -15.70 -5.31
N ARG A 68 -0.13 -16.06 -5.15
CA ARG A 68 -0.59 -17.46 -5.35
C ARG A 68 -0.45 -17.91 -6.81
N LYS A 69 -0.74 -17.06 -7.75
CA LYS A 69 -0.58 -17.36 -9.18
C LYS A 69 0.89 -17.52 -9.57
N ASN A 70 1.81 -16.98 -8.79
CA ASN A 70 3.25 -17.21 -8.95
C ASN A 70 3.74 -18.45 -8.17
N GLY A 71 2.84 -19.23 -7.58
CA GLY A 71 3.14 -20.50 -6.95
C GLY A 71 3.69 -20.40 -5.54
N ALA A 72 3.53 -19.26 -4.88
CA ALA A 72 4.08 -19.03 -3.54
C ALA A 72 2.98 -18.81 -2.50
N ASP A 73 3.37 -18.79 -1.23
CA ASP A 73 2.47 -18.53 -0.12
C ASP A 73 2.42 -17.02 0.18
N THR A 74 1.22 -16.56 0.51
CA THR A 74 0.99 -15.19 1.00
C THR A 74 1.35 -15.10 2.48
N LEU A 75 1.32 -13.88 3.02
CA LEU A 75 1.26 -13.66 4.46
C LEU A 75 -0.03 -14.28 5.00
N THR A 76 0.03 -14.78 6.24
CA THR A 76 -1.06 -15.61 6.80
C THR A 76 -1.63 -15.09 8.11
N SER A 77 -1.08 -14.00 8.68
CA SER A 77 -1.48 -13.53 10.01
C SER A 77 -1.18 -12.05 10.18
N ILE A 78 -1.81 -11.45 11.18
CA ILE A 78 -1.53 -10.06 11.56
C ILE A 78 -0.06 -9.92 11.99
N ALA A 79 0.48 -10.91 12.72
CA ALA A 79 1.88 -10.88 13.13
C ALA A 79 2.83 -10.87 11.92
N SER A 80 2.52 -11.66 10.87
CA SER A 80 3.35 -11.68 9.66
C SER A 80 3.28 -10.36 8.89
N VAL A 81 2.13 -9.72 8.89
CA VAL A 81 1.96 -8.37 8.31
C VAL A 81 2.82 -7.36 9.07
N ALA A 82 2.70 -7.34 10.40
CA ALA A 82 3.45 -6.43 11.25
C ALA A 82 4.96 -6.59 11.10
N ALA A 83 5.42 -7.82 10.94
CA ALA A 83 6.85 -8.12 10.77
C ALA A 83 7.39 -7.65 9.41
N LYS A 84 6.55 -7.56 8.38
CA LYS A 84 7.00 -7.28 7.01
C LYS A 84 6.72 -5.84 6.55
N THR A 85 5.70 -5.18 7.09
CA THR A 85 5.33 -3.86 6.63
C THR A 85 6.37 -2.79 6.95
N GLN A 86 6.52 -1.83 6.03
CA GLN A 86 7.30 -0.62 6.27
C GLN A 86 6.42 0.54 6.78
N ILE A 87 5.11 0.37 6.82
CA ILE A 87 4.19 1.39 7.32
C ILE A 87 4.23 1.38 8.85
N LYS A 88 4.45 2.55 9.44
CA LYS A 88 4.52 2.67 10.90
C LYS A 88 3.14 2.89 11.49
N ASP A 89 2.90 2.25 12.62
CA ASP A 89 1.69 2.47 13.40
C ASP A 89 1.62 3.91 13.90
N GLN A 90 0.40 4.38 14.13
CA GLN A 90 0.16 5.65 14.81
C GLN A 90 -0.91 5.46 15.89
N ASP A 91 -0.47 5.38 17.12
CA ASP A 91 -1.36 5.11 18.27
C ASP A 91 -1.83 6.39 18.98
N ASP A 92 -1.37 7.56 18.54
CA ASP A 92 -1.78 8.83 19.11
C ASP A 92 -3.16 9.24 18.59
N THR A 93 -4.20 9.00 19.40
CA THR A 93 -5.58 9.33 19.04
C THR A 93 -5.88 10.84 19.11
N THR A 94 -4.91 11.65 19.57
CA THR A 94 -5.04 13.10 19.65
C THR A 94 -4.28 13.84 18.56
N LEU A 95 -3.71 13.10 17.61
CA LEU A 95 -2.96 13.66 16.49
C LEU A 95 -3.85 14.64 15.71
N SER A 96 -3.29 15.81 15.35
CA SER A 96 -4.05 16.81 14.60
C SER A 96 -4.45 16.30 13.21
N ALA A 97 -5.53 16.84 12.67
CA ALA A 97 -5.98 16.51 11.32
C ALA A 97 -4.87 16.76 10.30
N GLU A 98 -4.17 17.88 10.42
CA GLU A 98 -3.06 18.22 9.51
C GLU A 98 -1.94 17.18 9.56
N LYS A 99 -1.56 16.75 10.78
CA LYS A 99 -0.53 15.72 10.96
C LYS A 99 -0.99 14.36 10.40
N MET A 100 -2.26 14.02 10.52
CA MET A 100 -2.82 12.81 9.91
C MET A 100 -2.65 12.86 8.37
N VAL A 101 -2.98 13.98 7.76
CA VAL A 101 -2.82 14.16 6.30
C VAL A 101 -1.34 14.03 5.90
N GLU A 102 -0.43 14.66 6.64
CA GLU A 102 1.01 14.56 6.38
C GLU A 102 1.50 13.12 6.45
N GLU A 103 1.12 12.38 7.49
CA GLU A 103 1.54 10.98 7.65
C GLU A 103 1.00 10.10 6.52
N LEU A 104 -0.26 10.24 6.17
CA LEU A 104 -0.85 9.45 5.07
C LEU A 104 -0.24 9.81 3.72
N ARG A 105 0.08 11.09 3.49
CA ARG A 105 0.79 11.51 2.28
C ARG A 105 2.13 10.79 2.18
N ASP A 106 2.90 10.80 3.26
CA ASP A 106 4.23 10.18 3.28
C ASP A 106 4.12 8.65 3.15
N ASP A 107 3.13 8.05 3.79
CA ASP A 107 2.88 6.60 3.66
C ASP A 107 2.48 6.22 2.23
N ASN A 108 1.60 6.99 1.60
CA ASN A 108 1.22 6.75 0.21
C ASN A 108 2.40 6.98 -0.75
N GLN A 109 3.29 7.91 -0.46
CA GLN A 109 4.51 8.08 -1.24
C GLN A 109 5.41 6.84 -1.14
N LYS A 110 5.52 6.24 0.04
CA LYS A 110 6.23 4.95 0.20
C LYS A 110 5.59 3.86 -0.66
N MET A 111 4.26 3.86 -0.78
CA MET A 111 3.56 2.92 -1.64
C MET A 111 3.92 3.13 -3.11
N VAL A 112 3.93 4.39 -3.57
CA VAL A 112 4.36 4.74 -4.94
C VAL A 112 5.76 4.21 -5.21
N ASP A 113 6.68 4.47 -4.30
CA ASP A 113 8.08 4.07 -4.46
C ASP A 113 8.23 2.55 -4.50
N ALA A 114 7.52 1.84 -3.63
CA ALA A 114 7.52 0.37 -3.58
C ALA A 114 6.94 -0.25 -4.87
N LEU A 115 5.83 0.32 -5.36
CA LEU A 115 5.20 -0.13 -6.60
C LEU A 115 6.13 0.05 -7.80
N LYS A 116 6.77 1.21 -7.90
CA LYS A 116 7.73 1.48 -8.98
C LYS A 116 8.93 0.55 -8.93
N ALA A 117 9.45 0.30 -7.73
CA ALA A 117 10.59 -0.59 -7.55
C ALA A 117 10.26 -2.04 -7.93
N LEU A 118 9.01 -2.46 -7.72
CA LEU A 118 8.58 -3.83 -8.00
C LEU A 118 8.43 -4.11 -9.50
N LYS A 119 8.18 -3.09 -10.30
CA LYS A 119 7.91 -3.24 -11.74
C LYS A 119 9.04 -3.96 -12.48
N LYS A 120 10.29 -3.63 -12.20
CA LYS A 120 11.44 -4.29 -12.82
C LYS A 120 11.52 -5.77 -12.48
N HIS A 121 11.06 -6.18 -11.30
CA HIS A 121 11.04 -7.59 -10.91
C HIS A 121 9.95 -8.36 -11.66
N ALA A 122 8.80 -7.73 -11.89
CA ALA A 122 7.74 -8.31 -12.70
C ALA A 122 8.18 -8.48 -14.16
N GLU A 123 8.84 -7.47 -14.73
CA GLU A 123 9.39 -7.53 -16.09
C GLU A 123 10.43 -8.64 -16.20
N ALA A 124 11.39 -8.69 -15.28
CA ALA A 124 12.46 -9.70 -15.29
C ALA A 124 11.93 -11.11 -15.11
N ALA A 125 10.86 -11.28 -14.33
CA ALA A 125 10.21 -12.58 -14.12
C ALA A 125 9.28 -12.98 -15.27
N GLY A 126 9.01 -12.07 -16.22
CA GLY A 126 8.08 -12.31 -17.32
C GLY A 126 6.62 -12.34 -16.87
N ASP A 127 6.28 -11.74 -15.76
CA ASP A 127 4.93 -11.68 -15.23
C ASP A 127 4.21 -10.42 -15.74
N ASN A 128 3.70 -10.51 -16.96
CA ASN A 128 3.04 -9.39 -17.62
C ASN A 128 1.77 -8.95 -16.90
N ALA A 129 1.04 -9.86 -16.29
CA ALA A 129 -0.19 -9.53 -15.57
C ALA A 129 0.10 -8.69 -14.33
N THR A 130 1.10 -9.09 -13.54
CA THR A 130 1.52 -8.27 -12.40
C THR A 130 2.07 -6.92 -12.86
N ASP A 131 2.87 -6.91 -13.91
CA ASP A 131 3.42 -5.67 -14.48
C ASP A 131 2.30 -4.68 -14.83
N GLY A 132 1.25 -5.14 -15.51
CA GLY A 132 0.10 -4.30 -15.85
C GLY A 132 -0.66 -3.80 -14.62
N LEU A 133 -0.87 -4.64 -13.61
CA LEU A 133 -1.54 -4.23 -12.37
C LEU A 133 -0.72 -3.21 -11.59
N LEU A 134 0.60 -3.34 -11.60
CA LEU A 134 1.49 -2.38 -10.94
C LEU A 134 1.35 -0.98 -11.53
N ASP A 135 1.14 -0.86 -12.83
CA ASP A 135 0.91 0.45 -13.46
C ASP A 135 -0.37 1.09 -12.94
N ASP A 136 -1.47 0.34 -12.87
CA ASP A 136 -2.74 0.84 -12.36
C ASP A 136 -2.65 1.21 -10.89
N TRP A 137 -2.04 0.36 -10.07
CA TRP A 137 -1.90 0.62 -8.64
C TRP A 137 -1.00 1.83 -8.37
N THR A 138 0.03 2.02 -9.19
CA THR A 138 0.92 3.20 -9.10
C THR A 138 0.14 4.47 -9.37
N ASP A 139 -0.64 4.51 -10.43
CA ASP A 139 -1.47 5.66 -10.77
C ASP A 139 -2.43 6.01 -9.64
N MET A 140 -3.09 5.02 -9.07
CA MET A 140 -4.01 5.22 -7.95
C MET A 140 -3.31 5.73 -6.70
N ALA A 141 -2.13 5.22 -6.38
CA ALA A 141 -1.35 5.70 -5.24
C ALA A 141 -0.85 7.14 -5.47
N GLU A 142 -0.45 7.48 -6.68
CA GLU A 142 -0.06 8.85 -7.04
C GLU A 142 -1.25 9.82 -6.90
N GLU A 143 -2.45 9.39 -7.25
CA GLU A 143 -3.66 10.19 -7.03
C GLU A 143 -3.91 10.43 -5.55
N ARG A 144 -3.74 9.44 -4.71
CA ARG A 144 -3.87 9.61 -3.25
C ARG A 144 -2.85 10.61 -2.72
N VAL A 145 -1.60 10.53 -3.16
CA VAL A 145 -0.56 11.51 -2.80
C VAL A 145 -0.96 12.91 -3.24
N TRP A 146 -1.47 13.05 -4.46
CA TRP A 146 -1.93 14.34 -4.98
C TRP A 146 -3.03 14.94 -4.11
N PHE A 147 -4.06 14.17 -3.79
CA PHE A 147 -5.18 14.65 -2.97
C PHE A 147 -4.71 15.10 -1.58
N LEU A 148 -3.85 14.30 -0.95
CA LEU A 148 -3.34 14.61 0.39
C LEU A 148 -2.41 15.83 0.37
N THR A 149 -1.56 15.94 -0.64
CA THR A 149 -0.68 17.11 -0.81
C THR A 149 -1.50 18.39 -1.02
N SER A 150 -2.52 18.32 -1.87
CA SER A 150 -3.39 19.48 -2.14
C SER A 150 -4.19 19.91 -0.92
N THR A 151 -4.52 18.97 -0.05
CA THR A 151 -5.21 19.25 1.22
C THR A 151 -4.34 20.07 2.17
N LEU A 152 -3.01 19.95 2.06
CA LEU A 152 -2.05 20.65 2.91
C LEU A 152 -1.67 22.05 2.39
N GLN A 153 -2.03 22.38 1.17
CA GLN A 153 -1.70 23.66 0.53
C GLN A 153 -2.71 24.76 0.81
#